data_b3c346e40722b505cec9e8d3c16359d6
#
_entry.id   b3c346e40722b505cec9e8d3c16359d6
#
_cell.length_a   1.000
_cell.length_b   1.000
_cell.length_c   1.000
_cell.angle_alpha   90.00
_cell.angle_beta   90.00
_cell.angle_gamma   90.00
#
_symmetry.space_group_name_H-M   'P 1'
#
loop_
_entity.id
_entity.type
_entity.pdbx_description
1 polymer ?
#
loop_
_entity_poly.entity_id
_entity_poly.type
_entity_poly.pdbx_seq_one_letter_code
_entity_poly.pdbx_strand_id
1 'polypeptide(L)'
;MTKDELMSMVDIAGGEGALRRSESLRVRGVLDFDTLNVKDVLQTPRTEMQAIQIDSTFDEVRDFVIEGMYTRYPVYGEETDDLVGIFHTKYLLKWSLEPERSFIEFCDMDPLRVREFNNIEEVLRLMTKHRRHMAIVLDEFGGTEGLLTHEDIIETLLGIEIKDELDTKESAIVRYLKDDVIICDGKITLHRLNGIFQSNIPEEENTLSGYLYYLFEDIPERFETVEDDENHYEILVMEENTIRLVRITKLEVEEDEEMV
;
A
#
# COMPACT_ATOMS: atom_id res chain seq x y z
N MET A 1 2.12 -32.92 2.28
CA MET A 1 1.38 -31.74 2.76
C MET A 1 1.73 -30.61 1.86
N THR A 2 0.77 -30.07 1.13
CA THR A 2 0.92 -28.96 0.20
C THR A 2 0.67 -27.63 0.93
N LYS A 3 0.98 -26.50 0.28
CA LYS A 3 0.69 -25.16 0.80
C LYS A 3 -0.83 -24.98 1.01
N ASP A 4 -1.64 -25.44 0.06
CA ASP A 4 -3.11 -25.37 0.14
C ASP A 4 -3.67 -26.20 1.31
N GLU A 5 -3.09 -27.37 1.59
CA GLU A 5 -3.44 -28.16 2.76
C GLU A 5 -3.11 -27.42 4.06
N LEU A 6 -1.99 -26.70 4.12
CA LEU A 6 -1.63 -25.87 5.27
C LEU A 6 -2.60 -24.68 5.43
N MET A 7 -2.95 -24.01 4.35
CA MET A 7 -3.94 -22.93 4.36
C MET A 7 -5.28 -23.40 4.90
N SER A 8 -5.79 -24.53 4.39
CA SER A 8 -7.04 -25.12 4.86
C SER A 8 -6.98 -25.47 6.36
N MET A 9 -5.84 -25.93 6.87
CA MET A 9 -5.68 -26.19 8.32
C MET A 9 -5.70 -24.91 9.14
N VAL A 10 -5.14 -23.83 8.64
CA VAL A 10 -5.19 -22.50 9.30
C VAL A 10 -6.64 -22.01 9.38
N ASP A 11 -7.43 -22.20 8.31
CA ASP A 11 -8.84 -21.82 8.27
C ASP A 11 -9.68 -22.59 9.27
N ILE A 12 -9.51 -23.91 9.32
CA ILE A 12 -10.17 -24.77 10.30
C ILE A 12 -9.81 -24.32 11.71
N ALA A 13 -8.51 -24.10 12.00
CA ALA A 13 -8.05 -23.66 13.32
C ALA A 13 -8.61 -22.29 13.71
N GLY A 14 -8.79 -21.40 12.74
CA GLY A 14 -9.46 -20.11 12.93
C GLY A 14 -10.94 -20.26 13.24
N GLY A 15 -11.65 -21.11 12.47
CA GLY A 15 -13.08 -21.39 12.67
C GLY A 15 -13.39 -22.10 13.99
N GLU A 16 -12.50 -22.99 14.44
CA GLU A 16 -12.63 -23.70 15.73
C GLU A 16 -12.17 -22.85 16.95
N GLY A 17 -11.65 -21.62 16.72
CA GLY A 17 -11.15 -20.74 17.76
C GLY A 17 -9.80 -21.15 18.35
N ALA A 18 -9.09 -22.10 17.76
CA ALA A 18 -7.72 -22.47 18.13
C ALA A 18 -6.70 -21.39 17.77
N LEU A 19 -6.96 -20.63 16.70
CA LEU A 19 -6.23 -19.43 16.32
C LEU A 19 -7.18 -18.23 16.37
N ARG A 20 -6.67 -17.09 16.86
CA ARG A 20 -7.37 -15.81 16.71
C ARG A 20 -7.32 -15.39 15.25
N ARG A 21 -8.30 -14.58 14.80
CA ARG A 21 -8.33 -14.04 13.43
C ARG A 21 -7.00 -13.39 13.03
N SER A 22 -6.41 -12.56 13.91
CA SER A 22 -5.12 -11.91 13.67
C SER A 22 -3.94 -12.88 13.55
N GLU A 23 -4.03 -14.06 14.18
CA GLU A 23 -3.00 -15.10 14.08
C GLU A 23 -3.14 -15.87 12.76
N SER A 24 -4.37 -16.19 12.36
CA SER A 24 -4.66 -16.81 11.06
C SER A 24 -4.20 -15.92 9.90
N LEU A 25 -4.51 -14.61 9.93
CA LEU A 25 -4.06 -13.64 8.91
C LEU A 25 -2.54 -13.58 8.80
N ARG A 26 -1.82 -13.57 9.94
CA ARG A 26 -0.35 -13.58 9.93
C ARG A 26 0.23 -14.86 9.32
N VAL A 27 -0.34 -16.01 9.65
CA VAL A 27 0.12 -17.29 9.07
C VAL A 27 -0.15 -17.33 7.57
N ARG A 28 -1.31 -16.84 7.12
CA ARG A 28 -1.64 -16.70 5.69
C ARG A 28 -0.65 -15.77 4.99
N GLY A 29 -0.42 -14.56 5.51
CA GLY A 29 0.53 -13.60 4.95
C GLY A 29 1.92 -14.21 4.75
N VAL A 30 2.42 -14.98 5.72
CA VAL A 30 3.71 -15.69 5.59
C VAL A 30 3.65 -16.77 4.51
N LEU A 31 2.56 -17.52 4.42
CA LEU A 31 2.42 -18.59 3.42
C LEU A 31 2.29 -18.03 2.01
N ASP A 32 1.65 -16.88 1.82
CA ASP A 32 1.43 -16.29 0.50
C ASP A 32 2.58 -15.39 0.04
N PHE A 33 3.46 -15.00 0.95
CA PHE A 33 4.52 -14.04 0.70
C PHE A 33 5.44 -14.40 -0.48
N ASP A 34 5.72 -15.68 -0.69
CA ASP A 34 6.55 -16.18 -1.78
C ASP A 34 5.91 -16.04 -3.17
N THR A 35 4.60 -15.83 -3.23
CA THR A 35 3.84 -15.69 -4.49
C THR A 35 3.62 -14.23 -4.90
N LEU A 36 3.83 -13.28 -3.97
CA LEU A 36 3.58 -11.86 -4.20
C LEU A 36 4.66 -11.20 -5.03
N ASN A 37 4.23 -10.25 -5.85
CA ASN A 37 5.09 -9.32 -6.57
C ASN A 37 5.05 -7.93 -5.93
N VAL A 38 5.98 -7.07 -6.33
CA VAL A 38 6.05 -5.67 -5.85
C VAL A 38 4.73 -4.94 -6.05
N LYS A 39 4.06 -5.10 -7.20
CA LYS A 39 2.78 -4.44 -7.49
C LYS A 39 1.67 -4.81 -6.49
N ASP A 40 1.68 -6.04 -5.95
CA ASP A 40 0.68 -6.52 -5.00
C ASP A 40 0.85 -5.87 -3.61
N VAL A 41 2.00 -5.25 -3.37
CA VAL A 41 2.42 -4.65 -2.09
C VAL A 41 2.56 -3.12 -2.18
N LEU A 42 2.60 -2.56 -3.40
CA LEU A 42 2.80 -1.14 -3.64
C LEU A 42 1.65 -0.31 -3.04
N GLN A 43 1.97 0.48 -2.01
CA GLN A 43 1.00 1.34 -1.32
C GLN A 43 1.13 2.82 -1.72
N THR A 44 2.28 3.23 -2.27
CA THR A 44 2.55 4.61 -2.66
C THR A 44 2.76 4.70 -4.18
N PRO A 45 1.68 4.84 -4.97
CA PRO A 45 1.78 5.06 -6.41
C PRO A 45 2.38 6.44 -6.71
N ARG A 46 2.88 6.63 -7.93
CA ARG A 46 3.55 7.88 -8.32
C ARG A 46 2.71 9.14 -8.11
N THR A 47 1.38 9.04 -8.21
CA THR A 47 0.46 10.16 -8.02
C THR A 47 0.35 10.63 -6.58
N GLU A 48 0.75 9.80 -5.62
CA GLU A 48 0.72 10.11 -4.17
C GLU A 48 2.11 10.36 -3.58
N MET A 49 3.16 10.27 -4.41
CA MET A 49 4.53 10.49 -3.94
C MET A 49 4.76 11.96 -3.59
N GLN A 50 5.32 12.20 -2.41
CA GLN A 50 5.90 13.48 -2.04
C GLN A 50 7.39 13.46 -2.39
N ALA A 51 7.77 14.14 -3.46
CA ALA A 51 9.13 14.18 -3.96
C ALA A 51 9.69 15.62 -3.94
N ILE A 52 11.01 15.75 -3.81
CA ILE A 52 11.72 17.03 -3.72
C ILE A 52 12.55 17.22 -5.00
N GLN A 53 12.51 18.41 -5.59
CA GLN A 53 13.33 18.73 -6.75
C GLN A 53 14.82 18.82 -6.38
N ILE A 54 15.70 18.31 -7.23
CA ILE A 54 17.13 18.19 -6.97
C ILE A 54 17.83 19.55 -6.76
N ASP A 55 17.31 20.61 -7.40
CA ASP A 55 17.87 21.97 -7.33
C ASP A 55 17.23 22.83 -6.22
N SER A 56 16.41 22.24 -5.33
CA SER A 56 15.77 22.94 -4.23
C SER A 56 16.79 23.49 -3.25
N THR A 57 16.49 24.67 -2.71
CA THR A 57 17.27 25.33 -1.67
C THR A 57 17.07 24.69 -0.30
N PHE A 58 17.98 24.99 0.64
CA PHE A 58 17.84 24.49 2.02
C PHE A 58 16.50 24.85 2.66
N ASP A 59 16.06 26.10 2.50
CA ASP A 59 14.80 26.57 3.12
C ASP A 59 13.58 25.86 2.53
N GLU A 60 13.53 25.66 1.22
CA GLU A 60 12.45 24.93 0.55
C GLU A 60 12.37 23.47 1.03
N VAL A 61 13.51 22.78 1.09
CA VAL A 61 13.56 21.38 1.56
C VAL A 61 13.19 21.27 3.04
N ARG A 62 13.69 22.21 3.87
CA ARG A 62 13.35 22.25 5.29
C ARG A 62 11.86 22.38 5.50
N ASP A 63 11.22 23.34 4.84
CA ASP A 63 9.80 23.61 5.00
C ASP A 63 8.96 22.44 4.49
N PHE A 64 9.32 21.87 3.35
CA PHE A 64 8.68 20.66 2.80
C PHE A 64 8.79 19.44 3.73
N VAL A 65 9.95 19.22 4.34
CA VAL A 65 10.18 18.12 5.29
C VAL A 65 9.37 18.30 6.58
N ILE A 66 9.26 19.55 7.06
CA ILE A 66 8.47 19.85 8.28
C ILE A 66 6.99 19.58 8.05
N GLU A 67 6.45 19.91 6.87
CA GLU A 67 5.05 19.67 6.53
C GLU A 67 4.76 18.18 6.32
N GLY A 68 5.63 17.49 5.59
CA GLY A 68 5.40 16.10 5.18
C GLY A 68 5.72 15.04 6.22
N MET A 69 6.60 15.34 7.21
CA MET A 69 6.96 14.46 8.34
C MET A 69 7.52 13.07 8.00
N TYR A 70 7.92 12.80 6.75
CA TYR A 70 8.51 11.52 6.37
C TYR A 70 10.01 11.46 6.68
N THR A 71 10.51 10.26 6.93
CA THR A 71 11.94 10.03 7.18
C THR A 71 12.78 10.08 5.90
N ARG A 72 12.20 9.73 4.75
CA ARG A 72 12.85 9.72 3.44
C ARG A 72 11.93 10.29 2.39
N TYR A 73 12.55 11.06 1.49
CA TYR A 73 11.88 11.65 0.34
C TYR A 73 12.58 11.24 -0.94
N PRO A 74 11.86 10.80 -1.97
CA PRO A 74 12.44 10.68 -3.30
C PRO A 74 12.84 12.06 -3.83
N VAL A 75 13.89 12.08 -4.65
CA VAL A 75 14.41 13.29 -5.26
C VAL A 75 14.28 13.15 -6.77
N TYR A 76 13.65 14.12 -7.42
CA TYR A 76 13.45 14.12 -8.86
C TYR A 76 14.32 15.17 -9.57
N GLY A 77 14.62 14.90 -10.84
CA GLY A 77 15.39 15.78 -11.73
C GLY A 77 14.55 16.89 -12.35
N GLU A 78 14.37 16.84 -13.66
CA GLU A 78 13.57 17.81 -14.40
C GLU A 78 12.07 17.56 -14.28
N GLU A 79 11.65 16.31 -14.33
CA GLU A 79 10.24 15.88 -14.22
C GLU A 79 10.03 15.06 -12.94
N THR A 80 8.84 15.14 -12.36
CA THR A 80 8.50 14.43 -11.11
C THR A 80 8.59 12.91 -11.22
N ASP A 81 8.50 12.37 -12.43
CA ASP A 81 8.63 10.95 -12.72
C ASP A 81 10.11 10.51 -12.87
N ASP A 82 11.05 11.45 -13.03
CA ASP A 82 12.48 11.17 -13.11
C ASP A 82 13.13 11.17 -11.73
N LEU A 83 12.92 10.09 -10.98
CA LEU A 83 13.50 9.95 -9.65
C LEU A 83 15.00 9.62 -9.74
N VAL A 84 15.83 10.57 -9.34
CA VAL A 84 17.29 10.47 -9.44
C VAL A 84 17.96 10.07 -8.13
N GLY A 85 17.28 10.24 -6.97
CA GLY A 85 17.88 9.97 -5.67
C GLY A 85 16.85 9.83 -4.55
N ILE A 86 17.38 9.65 -3.33
CA ILE A 86 16.59 9.65 -2.09
C ILE A 86 17.29 10.55 -1.08
N PHE A 87 16.55 11.49 -0.49
CA PHE A 87 16.97 12.30 0.62
C PHE A 87 16.52 11.69 1.94
N HIS A 88 17.41 11.64 2.93
CA HIS A 88 17.07 11.22 4.28
C HIS A 88 17.10 12.44 5.22
N THR A 89 16.00 12.70 5.92
CA THR A 89 15.78 13.88 6.77
C THR A 89 16.84 14.08 7.85
N LYS A 90 17.51 13.01 8.32
CA LYS A 90 18.65 13.12 9.26
C LYS A 90 19.79 14.03 8.75
N TYR A 91 19.92 14.17 7.42
CA TYR A 91 20.95 15.01 6.83
C TYR A 91 20.57 16.49 6.82
N LEU A 92 19.30 16.83 7.09
CA LEU A 92 18.86 18.22 7.18
C LEU A 92 19.64 19.00 8.25
N LEU A 93 19.89 18.39 9.41
CA LEU A 93 20.70 19.01 10.47
C LEU A 93 22.16 19.23 10.03
N LYS A 94 22.75 18.29 9.28
CA LYS A 94 24.09 18.47 8.75
C LYS A 94 24.11 19.58 7.70
N TRP A 95 23.14 19.64 6.82
CA TRP A 95 23.01 20.65 5.78
C TRP A 95 22.75 22.04 6.36
N SER A 96 22.02 22.17 7.46
CA SER A 96 21.78 23.44 8.13
C SER A 96 23.06 24.17 8.63
N LEU A 97 24.18 23.45 8.76
CA LEU A 97 25.48 24.03 9.11
C LEU A 97 26.18 24.65 7.88
N GLU A 98 25.81 24.24 6.68
CA GLU A 98 26.38 24.68 5.40
C GLU A 98 25.26 24.83 4.36
N PRO A 99 24.27 25.74 4.58
CA PRO A 99 23.03 25.80 3.79
C PRO A 99 23.24 26.23 2.34
N GLU A 100 24.39 26.83 2.03
CA GLU A 100 24.79 27.21 0.67
C GLU A 100 25.29 26.03 -0.19
N ARG A 101 25.52 24.85 0.40
CA ARG A 101 25.90 23.67 -0.37
C ARG A 101 24.71 23.13 -1.16
N SER A 102 25.03 22.50 -2.28
CA SER A 102 24.01 21.90 -3.14
C SER A 102 23.28 20.74 -2.45
N PHE A 103 21.97 20.68 -2.61
CA PHE A 103 21.11 19.62 -2.06
C PHE A 103 21.56 18.22 -2.45
N ILE A 104 22.02 18.04 -3.68
CA ILE A 104 22.52 16.75 -4.22
C ILE A 104 23.62 16.13 -3.34
N GLU A 105 24.43 16.92 -2.66
CA GLU A 105 25.51 16.41 -1.80
C GLU A 105 25.02 15.70 -0.54
N PHE A 106 23.75 15.88 -0.19
CA PHE A 106 23.08 15.28 0.96
C PHE A 106 22.13 14.14 0.55
N CYS A 107 22.02 13.87 -0.76
CA CYS A 107 21.15 12.83 -1.32
C CYS A 107 21.92 11.54 -1.62
N ASP A 108 21.25 10.43 -1.50
CA ASP A 108 21.72 9.15 -2.03
C ASP A 108 21.33 9.07 -3.51
N MET A 109 22.32 9.21 -4.40
CA MET A 109 22.14 9.25 -5.84
C MET A 109 22.18 7.86 -6.49
N ASP A 110 22.28 6.80 -5.70
CA ASP A 110 22.19 5.41 -6.17
C ASP A 110 21.06 4.67 -5.41
N PRO A 111 19.79 5.10 -5.59
CA PRO A 111 18.67 4.46 -4.95
C PRO A 111 18.45 3.05 -5.51
N LEU A 112 17.97 2.13 -4.67
CA LEU A 112 17.54 0.83 -5.15
C LEU A 112 16.34 0.99 -6.09
N ARG A 113 16.45 0.41 -7.29
CA ARG A 113 15.36 0.34 -8.27
C ARG A 113 14.93 -1.10 -8.46
N VAL A 114 13.63 -1.34 -8.42
CA VAL A 114 13.03 -2.65 -8.63
C VAL A 114 11.90 -2.54 -9.66
N ARG A 115 11.51 -3.64 -10.28
CA ARG A 115 10.38 -3.66 -11.20
C ARG A 115 9.13 -4.12 -10.47
N GLU A 116 7.97 -3.64 -10.89
CA GLU A 116 6.67 -4.01 -10.31
C GLU A 116 6.42 -5.53 -10.30
N PHE A 117 6.94 -6.28 -11.27
CA PHE A 117 6.83 -7.75 -11.34
C PHE A 117 7.92 -8.52 -10.61
N ASN A 118 8.86 -7.85 -9.93
CA ASN A 118 9.83 -8.56 -9.10
C ASN A 118 9.14 -9.26 -7.93
N ASN A 119 9.58 -10.47 -7.61
CA ASN A 119 9.10 -11.18 -6.42
C ASN A 119 9.47 -10.42 -5.15
N ILE A 120 8.50 -10.27 -4.25
CA ILE A 120 8.65 -9.42 -3.07
C ILE A 120 9.68 -9.96 -2.07
N GLU A 121 9.82 -11.28 -1.94
CA GLU A 121 10.83 -11.91 -1.07
C GLU A 121 12.24 -11.58 -1.55
N GLU A 122 12.46 -11.62 -2.87
CA GLU A 122 13.75 -11.25 -3.46
C GLU A 122 14.06 -9.77 -3.23
N VAL A 123 13.06 -8.90 -3.37
CA VAL A 123 13.20 -7.46 -3.13
C VAL A 123 13.52 -7.19 -1.67
N LEU A 124 12.81 -7.82 -0.72
CA LEU A 124 13.10 -7.69 0.71
C LEU A 124 14.54 -8.11 1.03
N ARG A 125 15.00 -9.20 0.41
CA ARG A 125 16.38 -9.67 0.56
C ARG A 125 17.40 -8.67 0.01
N LEU A 126 17.12 -8.06 -1.13
CA LEU A 126 17.96 -7.01 -1.74
C LEU A 126 18.00 -5.76 -0.85
N MET A 127 16.85 -5.28 -0.39
CA MET A 127 16.75 -4.13 0.50
C MET A 127 17.54 -4.36 1.79
N THR A 128 17.37 -5.52 2.41
CA THR A 128 18.10 -5.90 3.63
C THR A 128 19.61 -5.98 3.39
N LYS A 129 20.04 -6.66 2.32
CA LYS A 129 21.47 -6.83 1.97
C LYS A 129 22.14 -5.48 1.73
N HIS A 130 21.48 -4.56 1.05
CA HIS A 130 22.00 -3.24 0.71
C HIS A 130 21.68 -2.18 1.76
N ARG A 131 20.98 -2.54 2.85
CA ARG A 131 20.51 -1.63 3.92
C ARG A 131 19.70 -0.48 3.37
N ARG A 132 18.86 -0.75 2.39
CA ARG A 132 17.93 0.20 1.78
C ARG A 132 16.56 0.02 2.40
N HIS A 133 15.94 1.09 2.87
CA HIS A 133 14.59 1.08 3.47
C HIS A 133 13.51 1.57 2.50
N MET A 134 13.92 2.07 1.34
CA MET A 134 13.03 2.54 0.29
C MET A 134 13.61 2.10 -1.05
N ALA A 135 12.75 1.69 -1.97
CA ALA A 135 13.09 1.38 -3.36
C ALA A 135 12.15 2.15 -4.29
N ILE A 136 12.68 2.56 -5.44
CA ILE A 136 11.89 3.11 -6.54
C ILE A 136 11.37 1.95 -7.37
N VAL A 137 10.06 1.92 -7.59
CA VAL A 137 9.40 0.90 -8.41
C VAL A 137 9.28 1.40 -9.83
N LEU A 138 9.70 0.58 -10.78
CA LEU A 138 9.65 0.88 -12.20
C LEU A 138 8.64 -0.01 -12.90
N ASP A 139 7.91 0.58 -13.84
CA ASP A 139 7.04 -0.12 -14.78
C ASP A 139 7.84 -0.92 -15.84
N GLU A 140 7.15 -1.57 -16.78
CA GLU A 140 7.75 -2.34 -17.87
C GLU A 140 8.54 -1.47 -18.87
N PHE A 141 8.26 -0.18 -18.94
CA PHE A 141 8.92 0.78 -19.84
C PHE A 141 10.10 1.49 -19.17
N GLY A 142 10.27 1.32 -17.85
CA GLY A 142 11.31 1.96 -17.06
C GLY A 142 10.89 3.32 -16.49
N GLY A 143 9.60 3.69 -16.59
CA GLY A 143 9.02 4.83 -15.90
C GLY A 143 8.84 4.54 -14.42
N THR A 144 8.67 5.57 -13.62
CA THR A 144 8.38 5.43 -12.19
C THR A 144 6.92 5.04 -11.97
N GLU A 145 6.68 3.88 -11.34
CA GLU A 145 5.36 3.42 -10.93
C GLU A 145 5.01 3.89 -9.52
N GLY A 146 5.99 3.92 -8.62
CA GLY A 146 5.79 4.34 -7.24
C GLY A 146 6.99 4.07 -6.35
N LEU A 147 6.72 4.00 -5.05
CA LEU A 147 7.70 3.71 -4.01
C LEU A 147 7.31 2.48 -3.21
N LEU A 148 8.30 1.69 -2.84
CA LEU A 148 8.16 0.56 -1.94
C LEU A 148 9.07 0.76 -0.74
N THR A 149 8.52 0.61 0.46
CA THR A 149 9.27 0.69 1.72
C THR A 149 9.41 -0.68 2.39
N HIS A 150 10.32 -0.80 3.35
CA HIS A 150 10.38 -1.99 4.21
C HIS A 150 9.10 -2.19 5.00
N GLU A 151 8.50 -1.09 5.42
CA GLU A 151 7.28 -1.03 6.19
C GLU A 151 6.14 -1.68 5.39
N ASP A 152 5.93 -1.32 4.13
CA ASP A 152 4.91 -1.91 3.24
C ASP A 152 5.04 -3.43 3.13
N ILE A 153 6.30 -3.91 2.97
CA ILE A 153 6.59 -5.34 2.86
C ILE A 153 6.28 -6.07 4.18
N ILE A 154 6.68 -5.51 5.31
CA ILE A 154 6.46 -6.12 6.62
C ILE A 154 4.98 -6.11 6.99
N GLU A 155 4.26 -5.04 6.68
CA GLU A 155 2.81 -4.96 6.86
C GLU A 155 2.08 -6.05 6.08
N THR A 156 2.44 -6.22 4.82
CA THR A 156 1.90 -7.29 3.98
C THR A 156 2.21 -8.67 4.55
N LEU A 157 3.47 -8.93 4.94
CA LEU A 157 3.90 -10.19 5.53
C LEU A 157 3.15 -10.53 6.82
N LEU A 158 2.92 -9.55 7.67
CA LEU A 158 2.29 -9.74 8.97
C LEU A 158 0.76 -9.64 8.90
N GLY A 159 0.18 -9.21 7.78
CA GLY A 159 -1.24 -8.93 7.65
C GLY A 159 -1.74 -7.89 8.66
N ILE A 160 -0.88 -6.95 9.03
CA ILE A 160 -1.15 -5.89 10.02
C ILE A 160 -0.63 -4.57 9.48
N GLU A 161 -1.29 -3.50 9.84
CA GLU A 161 -0.79 -2.14 9.65
C GLU A 161 0.20 -1.82 10.80
N ILE A 162 1.45 -1.52 10.47
CA ILE A 162 2.42 -1.00 11.44
C ILE A 162 2.14 0.50 11.54
N LYS A 163 1.55 0.92 12.66
CA LYS A 163 1.31 2.36 12.90
C LYS A 163 2.61 3.01 13.31
N ASP A 164 3.02 4.03 12.55
CA ASP A 164 4.06 4.96 13.01
C ASP A 164 3.51 5.82 14.16
N GLU A 165 4.37 6.29 15.05
CA GLU A 165 3.98 7.13 16.21
C GLU A 165 3.25 8.43 15.80
N LEU A 166 3.34 8.79 14.52
CA LEU A 166 2.74 9.98 13.91
C LEU A 166 1.45 9.70 13.14
N ASP A 167 1.07 8.42 12.96
CA ASP A 167 -0.17 8.06 12.29
C ASP A 167 -1.37 8.50 13.14
N THR A 168 -1.94 9.60 12.76
CA THR A 168 -3.22 10.06 13.31
C THR A 168 -4.30 9.07 12.88
N LYS A 169 -5.41 9.00 13.63
CA LYS A 169 -6.55 8.11 13.34
C LYS A 169 -7.14 8.30 11.92
N GLU A 170 -6.72 9.33 11.20
CA GLU A 170 -7.18 9.67 9.85
C GLU A 170 -6.44 8.92 8.74
N SER A 171 -5.23 8.39 9.02
CA SER A 171 -4.38 7.69 8.04
C SER A 171 -4.49 6.15 8.06
N ALA A 172 -5.31 5.55 8.91
CA ALA A 172 -5.49 4.10 8.93
C ALA A 172 -6.21 3.61 7.67
N ILE A 173 -5.54 2.74 6.88
CA ILE A 173 -6.12 2.16 5.65
C ILE A 173 -7.41 1.39 5.95
N VAL A 174 -7.45 0.62 7.04
CA VAL A 174 -8.68 -0.05 7.51
C VAL A 174 -9.13 0.61 8.80
N ARG A 175 -10.28 1.27 8.77
CA ARG A 175 -10.85 2.00 9.92
C ARG A 175 -11.81 1.17 10.75
N TYR A 176 -12.49 0.23 10.12
CA TYR A 176 -13.45 -0.65 10.78
C TYR A 176 -13.47 -2.01 10.08
N LEU A 177 -13.53 -3.08 10.86
CA LEU A 177 -13.66 -4.45 10.37
C LEU A 177 -14.50 -5.25 11.35
N LYS A 178 -15.58 -5.82 10.85
CA LYS A 178 -16.44 -6.75 11.57
C LYS A 178 -17.01 -7.72 10.54
N ASP A 179 -17.23 -8.95 10.91
CA ASP A 179 -17.61 -10.10 10.10
C ASP A 179 -17.97 -9.83 8.61
N ASP A 180 -19.06 -9.11 8.36
CA ASP A 180 -19.56 -8.85 7.00
C ASP A 180 -19.44 -7.39 6.56
N VAL A 181 -18.74 -6.54 7.35
CA VAL A 181 -18.57 -5.11 7.04
C VAL A 181 -17.14 -4.67 7.25
N ILE A 182 -16.55 -4.03 6.24
CA ILE A 182 -15.27 -3.33 6.34
C ILE A 182 -15.44 -1.87 5.91
N ILE A 183 -14.76 -0.94 6.60
CA ILE A 183 -14.59 0.45 6.17
C ILE A 183 -13.10 0.70 5.99
N CYS A 184 -12.70 1.01 4.77
CA CYS A 184 -11.29 1.16 4.42
C CYS A 184 -11.07 2.31 3.44
N ASP A 185 -9.79 2.73 3.34
CA ASP A 185 -9.35 3.72 2.35
C ASP A 185 -9.41 3.11 0.94
N GLY A 186 -9.81 3.90 -0.05
CA GLY A 186 -9.89 3.47 -1.43
C GLY A 186 -8.56 3.06 -2.05
N LYS A 187 -7.43 3.46 -1.46
CA LYS A 187 -6.08 3.08 -1.90
C LYS A 187 -5.63 1.69 -1.43
N ILE A 188 -6.43 0.99 -0.61
CA ILE A 188 -6.09 -0.38 -0.21
C ILE A 188 -5.92 -1.25 -1.45
N THR A 189 -4.86 -2.07 -1.49
CA THR A 189 -4.69 -3.02 -2.59
C THR A 189 -5.74 -4.11 -2.50
N LEU A 190 -6.25 -4.57 -3.65
CA LEU A 190 -7.28 -5.63 -3.70
C LEU A 190 -6.78 -6.93 -3.07
N HIS A 191 -5.52 -7.28 -3.31
CA HIS A 191 -4.90 -8.42 -2.67
C HIS A 191 -4.97 -8.35 -1.13
N ARG A 192 -4.61 -7.19 -0.55
CA ARG A 192 -4.70 -6.96 0.90
C ARG A 192 -6.15 -6.99 1.40
N LEU A 193 -7.05 -6.36 0.67
CA LEU A 193 -8.47 -6.32 1.00
C LEU A 193 -9.07 -7.74 1.02
N ASN A 194 -8.82 -8.54 -0.02
CA ASN A 194 -9.27 -9.93 -0.11
C ASN A 194 -8.75 -10.76 1.08
N GLY A 195 -7.46 -10.61 1.43
CA GLY A 195 -6.88 -11.29 2.58
C GLY A 195 -7.51 -10.91 3.92
N ILE A 196 -7.80 -9.62 4.14
CA ILE A 196 -8.35 -9.11 5.41
C ILE A 196 -9.84 -9.39 5.52
N PHE A 197 -10.60 -9.17 4.44
CA PHE A 197 -12.06 -9.24 4.44
C PHE A 197 -12.58 -10.63 4.03
N GLN A 198 -11.68 -11.53 3.60
CA GLN A 198 -12.02 -12.86 3.07
C GLN A 198 -13.07 -12.75 1.94
N SER A 199 -12.77 -11.91 0.95
CA SER A 199 -13.55 -11.71 -0.27
C SER A 199 -12.75 -12.20 -1.48
N ASN A 200 -13.42 -12.33 -2.63
CA ASN A 200 -12.82 -12.75 -3.89
C ASN A 200 -12.96 -11.65 -4.96
N ILE A 201 -12.72 -10.40 -4.56
CA ILE A 201 -12.75 -9.26 -5.49
C ILE A 201 -11.69 -9.50 -6.57
N PRO A 202 -12.03 -9.36 -7.88
CA PRO A 202 -11.06 -9.53 -8.97
C PRO A 202 -9.85 -8.59 -8.81
N GLU A 203 -8.63 -9.12 -8.98
CA GLU A 203 -7.38 -8.37 -8.77
C GLU A 203 -6.80 -7.86 -10.11
N GLU A 204 -7.65 -7.58 -11.11
CA GLU A 204 -7.25 -6.99 -12.39
C GLU A 204 -6.79 -5.56 -12.21
N GLU A 205 -7.41 -4.83 -11.28
CA GLU A 205 -7.00 -3.52 -10.81
C GLU A 205 -6.13 -3.66 -9.53
N ASN A 206 -5.21 -2.73 -9.31
CA ASN A 206 -4.32 -2.81 -8.16
C ASN A 206 -5.00 -2.40 -6.84
N THR A 207 -5.91 -1.42 -6.89
CA THR A 207 -6.53 -0.82 -5.71
C THR A 207 -8.04 -0.90 -5.74
N LEU A 208 -8.66 -0.77 -4.57
CA LEU A 208 -10.13 -0.69 -4.44
C LEU A 208 -10.70 0.49 -5.24
N SER A 209 -10.06 1.66 -5.22
CA SER A 209 -10.51 2.80 -6.03
C SER A 209 -10.50 2.49 -7.53
N GLY A 210 -9.45 1.84 -8.04
CA GLY A 210 -9.37 1.41 -9.44
C GLY A 210 -10.52 0.49 -9.81
N TYR A 211 -10.78 -0.52 -8.98
CA TYR A 211 -11.88 -1.45 -9.17
C TYR A 211 -13.26 -0.76 -9.13
N LEU A 212 -13.45 0.18 -8.20
CA LEU A 212 -14.71 0.91 -8.11
C LEU A 212 -14.92 1.85 -9.30
N TYR A 213 -13.89 2.52 -9.82
CA TYR A 213 -14.01 3.29 -11.06
C TYR A 213 -14.41 2.42 -12.26
N TYR A 214 -13.92 1.18 -12.31
CA TYR A 214 -14.34 0.22 -13.32
C TYR A 214 -15.82 -0.16 -13.15
N LEU A 215 -16.28 -0.43 -11.91
CA LEU A 215 -17.69 -0.80 -11.66
C LEU A 215 -18.67 0.37 -11.91
N PHE A 216 -18.29 1.59 -11.54
CA PHE A 216 -19.14 2.78 -11.75
C PHE A 216 -19.13 3.27 -13.20
N GLU A 217 -18.16 2.86 -14.02
CA GLU A 217 -17.89 3.36 -15.37
C GLU A 217 -17.66 4.89 -15.44
N ASP A 218 -17.57 5.58 -14.29
CA ASP A 218 -17.36 7.02 -14.12
C ASP A 218 -16.78 7.32 -12.72
N ILE A 219 -16.51 8.59 -12.43
CA ILE A 219 -16.10 9.04 -11.10
C ILE A 219 -17.37 9.14 -10.23
N PRO A 220 -17.50 8.31 -9.17
CA PRO A 220 -18.68 8.31 -8.34
C PRO A 220 -18.77 9.55 -7.46
N GLU A 221 -20.00 9.88 -7.05
CA GLU A 221 -20.24 10.90 -6.04
C GLU A 221 -20.23 10.29 -4.62
N ARG A 222 -20.13 11.15 -3.62
CA ARG A 222 -20.25 10.73 -2.23
C ARG A 222 -21.63 10.14 -1.95
N PHE A 223 -21.68 9.00 -1.26
CA PHE A 223 -22.87 8.17 -0.95
C PHE A 223 -23.46 7.42 -2.13
N GLU A 224 -22.81 7.42 -3.29
CA GLU A 224 -23.17 6.48 -4.34
C GLU A 224 -22.79 5.07 -3.95
N THR A 225 -23.54 4.12 -4.49
CA THR A 225 -23.40 2.70 -4.22
C THR A 225 -23.32 1.89 -5.49
N VAL A 226 -22.56 0.80 -5.46
CA VAL A 226 -22.48 -0.21 -6.52
C VAL A 226 -22.33 -1.58 -5.88
N GLU A 227 -22.72 -2.62 -6.61
CA GLU A 227 -22.63 -4.02 -6.15
C GLU A 227 -21.87 -4.85 -7.19
N ASP A 228 -21.14 -5.82 -6.72
CA ASP A 228 -20.69 -6.96 -7.50
C ASP A 228 -21.41 -8.25 -7.02
N ASP A 229 -20.95 -9.41 -7.44
CA ASP A 229 -21.60 -10.68 -7.13
C ASP A 229 -21.58 -11.04 -5.62
N GLU A 230 -20.65 -10.48 -4.84
CA GLU A 230 -20.44 -10.86 -3.44
C GLU A 230 -20.58 -9.67 -2.47
N ASN A 231 -20.46 -8.43 -2.95
CA ASN A 231 -20.31 -7.27 -2.07
C ASN A 231 -21.13 -6.05 -2.54
N HIS A 232 -21.59 -5.29 -1.57
CA HIS A 232 -22.16 -3.96 -1.73
C HIS A 232 -21.14 -2.91 -1.29
N TYR A 233 -20.89 -1.91 -2.13
CA TYR A 233 -19.93 -0.83 -1.91
C TYR A 233 -20.66 0.50 -1.77
N GLU A 234 -20.32 1.28 -0.74
CA GLU A 234 -20.84 2.64 -0.51
C GLU A 234 -19.66 3.61 -0.35
N ILE A 235 -19.63 4.67 -1.15
CA ILE A 235 -18.62 5.72 -1.11
C ILE A 235 -18.89 6.65 0.07
N LEU A 236 -18.12 6.59 1.13
CA LEU A 236 -18.32 7.43 2.32
C LEU A 236 -17.64 8.79 2.20
N VAL A 237 -16.47 8.87 1.59
CA VAL A 237 -15.69 10.11 1.45
C VAL A 237 -15.04 10.16 0.08
N MET A 238 -15.22 11.31 -0.60
CA MET A 238 -14.48 11.71 -1.80
C MET A 238 -13.63 12.95 -1.48
N GLU A 239 -12.42 13.00 -1.99
CA GLU A 239 -11.59 14.20 -2.02
C GLU A 239 -11.28 14.52 -3.48
N GLU A 240 -11.79 15.66 -3.96
CA GLU A 240 -11.77 15.98 -5.39
C GLU A 240 -12.35 14.82 -6.22
N ASN A 241 -11.50 14.13 -6.99
CA ASN A 241 -11.89 12.97 -7.81
C ASN A 241 -11.34 11.65 -7.25
N THR A 242 -10.90 11.61 -5.97
CA THR A 242 -10.30 10.43 -5.37
C THR A 242 -11.21 9.82 -4.30
N ILE A 243 -11.48 8.52 -4.40
CA ILE A 243 -12.21 7.76 -3.39
C ILE A 243 -11.30 7.57 -2.17
N ARG A 244 -11.68 8.19 -1.03
CA ARG A 244 -10.89 8.12 0.21
C ARG A 244 -11.42 7.11 1.20
N LEU A 245 -12.71 6.91 1.27
CA LEU A 245 -13.29 6.00 2.25
C LEU A 245 -14.48 5.27 1.66
N VAL A 246 -14.45 3.95 1.79
CA VAL A 246 -15.47 3.04 1.28
C VAL A 246 -15.97 2.15 2.39
N ARG A 247 -17.27 1.93 2.46
CA ARG A 247 -17.89 0.84 3.21
C ARG A 247 -18.17 -0.31 2.25
N ILE A 248 -17.74 -1.50 2.61
CA ILE A 248 -18.03 -2.74 1.88
C ILE A 248 -18.82 -3.63 2.81
N THR A 249 -19.93 -4.15 2.34
CA THR A 249 -20.80 -5.09 3.05
C THR A 249 -20.96 -6.34 2.21
N LYS A 250 -20.70 -7.52 2.76
CA LYS A 250 -20.98 -8.78 2.06
C LYS A 250 -22.48 -8.93 1.83
N LEU A 251 -22.84 -9.35 0.62
CA LEU A 251 -24.21 -9.73 0.31
C LEU A 251 -24.51 -11.10 0.93
N GLU A 252 -25.72 -11.22 1.50
CA GLU A 252 -26.19 -12.55 1.94
C GLU A 252 -26.44 -13.40 0.68
N VAL A 253 -25.73 -14.53 0.57
CA VAL A 253 -26.04 -15.54 -0.44
C VAL A 253 -27.32 -16.22 0.03
N GLU A 254 -28.45 -15.96 -0.68
CA GLU A 254 -29.65 -16.79 -0.50
C GLU A 254 -29.27 -18.22 -0.89
N GLU A 255 -29.12 -19.10 0.09
CA GLU A 255 -29.11 -20.53 -0.17
C GLU A 255 -30.49 -20.88 -0.73
N ASP A 256 -30.59 -21.11 -2.04
CA ASP A 256 -31.78 -21.72 -2.65
C ASP A 256 -32.02 -23.04 -1.94
N GLU A 257 -32.96 -23.07 -1.00
CA GLU A 257 -33.54 -24.34 -0.50
C GLU A 257 -34.19 -25.04 -1.71
N GLU A 258 -33.41 -25.87 -2.40
CA GLU A 258 -33.98 -26.88 -3.27
C GLU A 258 -34.91 -27.77 -2.42
N MET A 259 -36.19 -27.44 -2.47
CA MET A 259 -37.23 -28.37 -2.00
C MET A 259 -37.17 -29.67 -2.82
N VAL A 260 -36.73 -30.73 -2.16
CA VAL A 260 -36.92 -32.10 -2.61
C VAL A 260 -38.30 -32.60 -2.24
#